data_895bc03d5211185991b3c1915264d353
#
_entry.id   895bc03d5211185991b3c1915264d353
#
_cell.length_a   1.000
_cell.length_b   1.000
_cell.length_c   1.000
_cell.angle_alpha   90.00
_cell.angle_beta   90.00
_cell.angle_gamma   90.00
#
_symmetry.space_group_name_H-M   'P 1'
#
loop_
_entity.id
_entity.type
_entity.pdbx_description
1 polymer ?
#
loop_
_entity_poly.entity_id
_entity_poly.type
_entity_poly.pdbx_seq_one_letter_code
_entity_poly.pdbx_strand_id
1 'polypeptide(L)'
;MILEIVKEWAFEGDIGIGFPGIVEAGTIIDAPNLGHEWEGFDLVSQLMRWSRGRVRIINDADAAALAMAKQTPNWEHEDILCLTLGTGIGSAWLRKGELDAGTEYGRIIHPELNCSLEQWASVRTLNEENLSIETWSKRLISILDYLYKTFNPDRFILSGGITASYEQWIDIVQTEVAVPVSISKYGDLTGAVGAARLHSV
;
A
#
# COMPACT_ATOMS: atom_id res chain seq x y z
N MET A 1 15.63 -9.77 -13.15
CA MET A 1 14.79 -8.61 -13.53
C MET A 1 15.30 -7.29 -12.97
N ILE A 2 15.19 -6.95 -11.64
CA ILE A 2 15.69 -5.64 -11.13
C ILE A 2 17.16 -5.40 -11.46
N LEU A 3 18.04 -6.38 -11.21
CA LEU A 3 19.47 -6.30 -11.54
C LEU A 3 19.75 -6.11 -13.04
N GLU A 4 18.96 -6.70 -13.90
CA GLU A 4 19.08 -6.54 -15.35
C GLU A 4 18.70 -5.11 -15.77
N ILE A 5 17.60 -4.56 -15.22
CA ILE A 5 17.16 -3.19 -15.48
C ILE A 5 18.24 -2.18 -15.04
N VAL A 6 18.79 -2.34 -13.83
CA VAL A 6 19.83 -1.44 -13.30
C VAL A 6 21.08 -1.45 -14.18
N LYS A 7 21.47 -2.63 -14.66
CA LYS A 7 22.60 -2.79 -15.58
C LYS A 7 22.32 -2.21 -16.96
N GLU A 8 21.16 -2.51 -17.53
CA GLU A 8 20.76 -2.05 -18.86
C GLU A 8 20.68 -0.52 -18.93
N TRP A 9 20.15 0.11 -17.89
CA TRP A 9 20.02 1.56 -17.83
C TRP A 9 21.29 2.27 -17.41
N ALA A 10 22.32 1.54 -16.99
CA ALA A 10 23.56 2.10 -16.40
C ALA A 10 23.23 3.16 -15.33
N PHE A 11 22.22 2.89 -14.51
CA PHE A 11 21.70 3.86 -13.56
C PHE A 11 22.69 4.08 -12.41
N GLU A 12 23.04 5.35 -12.16
CA GLU A 12 24.05 5.74 -11.15
C GLU A 12 23.45 6.42 -9.91
N GLY A 13 22.13 6.64 -9.90
CA GLY A 13 21.42 7.29 -8.80
C GLY A 13 21.03 6.35 -7.66
N ASP A 14 20.39 6.93 -6.64
CA ASP A 14 19.84 6.18 -5.52
C ASP A 14 18.63 5.36 -5.96
N ILE A 15 18.50 4.14 -5.45
CA ILE A 15 17.44 3.19 -5.79
C ILE A 15 16.55 2.97 -4.57
N GLY A 16 15.27 3.28 -4.70
CA GLY A 16 14.23 2.91 -3.76
C GLY A 16 13.39 1.76 -4.31
N ILE A 17 13.04 0.80 -3.47
CA ILE A 17 12.28 -0.39 -3.84
C ILE A 17 11.10 -0.55 -2.89
N GLY A 18 9.87 -0.62 -3.45
CA GLY A 18 8.70 -1.14 -2.77
C GLY A 18 8.62 -2.66 -2.99
N PHE A 19 8.61 -3.44 -1.93
CA PHE A 19 8.62 -4.90 -1.98
C PHE A 19 7.31 -5.47 -1.41
N PRO A 20 6.65 -6.43 -2.08
CA PRO A 20 5.39 -7.01 -1.62
C PRO A 20 5.62 -8.07 -0.53
N GLY A 21 6.02 -7.64 0.65
CA GLY A 21 6.33 -8.50 1.79
C GLY A 21 6.88 -7.70 2.98
N ILE A 22 7.19 -8.41 4.06
CA ILE A 22 7.75 -7.80 5.26
C ILE A 22 9.26 -7.61 5.07
N VAL A 23 9.72 -6.39 5.31
CA VAL A 23 11.13 -6.00 5.15
C VAL A 23 11.63 -5.38 6.45
N GLU A 24 12.76 -5.87 6.95
CA GLU A 24 13.44 -5.30 8.12
C GLU A 24 14.92 -5.06 7.81
N ALA A 25 15.39 -3.84 8.04
CA ALA A 25 16.80 -3.45 7.85
C ALA A 25 17.40 -3.87 6.49
N GLY A 26 16.59 -3.88 5.43
CA GLY A 26 17.04 -4.25 4.07
C GLY A 26 16.97 -5.74 3.74
N THR A 27 16.55 -6.57 4.69
CA THR A 27 16.35 -8.01 4.53
C THR A 27 14.87 -8.33 4.41
N ILE A 28 14.53 -9.25 3.51
CA ILE A 28 13.16 -9.74 3.34
C ILE A 28 12.89 -10.77 4.43
N ILE A 29 11.91 -10.51 5.28
CA ILE A 29 11.52 -11.40 6.38
C ILE A 29 10.44 -12.38 5.95
N ASP A 30 9.46 -11.90 5.18
CA ASP A 30 8.36 -12.71 4.67
C ASP A 30 7.92 -12.19 3.29
N ALA A 31 7.62 -13.11 2.38
CA ALA A 31 7.18 -12.81 1.02
C ALA A 31 6.09 -13.79 0.56
N PRO A 32 4.89 -13.77 1.17
CA PRO A 32 3.88 -14.83 1.04
C PRO A 32 3.39 -15.03 -0.41
N ASN A 33 3.51 -14.01 -1.26
CA ASN A 33 3.09 -14.07 -2.66
C ASN A 33 4.24 -14.40 -3.64
N LEU A 34 5.48 -14.50 -3.17
CA LEU A 34 6.66 -14.71 -4.02
C LEU A 34 7.38 -16.04 -3.77
N GLY A 35 7.17 -16.65 -2.59
CA GLY A 35 7.76 -17.93 -2.22
C GLY A 35 8.81 -17.81 -1.10
N HIS A 36 9.04 -18.93 -0.40
CA HIS A 36 9.94 -19.00 0.77
C HIS A 36 11.41 -18.75 0.45
N GLU A 37 11.81 -18.84 -0.81
CA GLU A 37 13.19 -18.55 -1.24
C GLU A 37 13.61 -17.09 -1.04
N TRP A 38 12.64 -16.21 -0.79
CA TRP A 38 12.90 -14.80 -0.48
C TRP A 38 13.15 -14.55 1.01
N GLU A 39 12.76 -15.48 1.88
CA GLU A 39 12.94 -15.32 3.33
C GLU A 39 14.44 -15.29 3.70
N GLY A 40 14.84 -14.27 4.44
CA GLY A 40 16.24 -14.03 4.82
C GLY A 40 17.11 -13.48 3.69
N PHE A 41 16.55 -13.17 2.50
CA PHE A 41 17.32 -12.66 1.38
C PHE A 41 17.65 -11.17 1.57
N ASP A 42 18.95 -10.85 1.62
CA ASP A 42 19.46 -9.47 1.68
C ASP A 42 19.49 -8.87 0.26
N LEU A 43 18.34 -8.36 -0.19
CA LEU A 43 18.21 -7.76 -1.51
C LEU A 43 19.04 -6.47 -1.63
N VAL A 44 19.16 -5.70 -0.56
CA VAL A 44 19.92 -4.45 -0.56
C VAL A 44 21.39 -4.72 -0.87
N SER A 45 22.05 -5.63 -0.13
CA SER A 45 23.44 -5.98 -0.36
C SER A 45 23.69 -6.55 -1.76
N GLN A 46 22.73 -7.33 -2.30
CA GLN A 46 22.86 -7.84 -3.66
C GLN A 46 22.82 -6.72 -4.71
N LEU A 47 21.93 -5.74 -4.55
CA LEU A 47 21.81 -4.62 -5.49
C LEU A 47 22.96 -3.63 -5.35
N MET A 48 23.46 -3.38 -4.15
CA MET A 48 24.60 -2.50 -3.90
C MET A 48 25.89 -2.93 -4.63
N ARG A 49 26.03 -4.22 -4.97
CA ARG A 49 27.17 -4.70 -5.78
C ARG A 49 27.18 -4.13 -7.22
N TRP A 50 26.03 -3.65 -7.68
CA TRP A 50 25.81 -3.20 -9.06
C TRP A 50 25.36 -1.75 -9.16
N SER A 51 24.85 -1.19 -8.07
CA SER A 51 24.45 0.21 -7.97
C SER A 51 25.64 1.08 -7.55
N ARG A 52 25.74 2.27 -8.13
CA ARG A 52 26.67 3.33 -7.67
C ARG A 52 26.04 4.24 -6.62
N GLY A 53 24.73 4.27 -6.53
CA GLY A 53 23.96 4.98 -5.52
C GLY A 53 23.58 4.11 -4.32
N ARG A 54 22.92 4.73 -3.35
CA ARG A 54 22.36 4.03 -2.18
C ARG A 54 21.17 3.19 -2.61
N VAL A 55 20.98 2.04 -1.96
CA VAL A 55 19.80 1.19 -2.15
C VAL A 55 19.02 1.15 -0.86
N ARG A 56 17.72 1.38 -0.94
CA ARG A 56 16.77 1.21 0.17
C ARG A 56 15.58 0.40 -0.29
N ILE A 57 15.03 -0.40 0.61
CA ILE A 57 13.85 -1.23 0.39
C ILE A 57 12.86 -1.02 1.54
N ILE A 58 11.58 -1.04 1.22
CA ILE A 58 10.47 -0.92 2.15
C ILE A 58 9.31 -1.79 1.65
N ASN A 59 8.35 -2.11 2.50
CA ASN A 59 7.10 -2.73 2.08
C ASN A 59 6.39 -1.85 1.01
N ASP A 60 5.65 -2.45 0.09
CA ASP A 60 5.00 -1.74 -1.02
C ASP A 60 3.85 -0.83 -0.57
N ALA A 61 3.08 -1.22 0.46
CA ALA A 61 2.03 -0.38 1.04
C ALA A 61 2.63 0.79 1.83
N ASP A 62 3.72 0.55 2.57
CA ASP A 62 4.46 1.61 3.25
C ASP A 62 5.06 2.61 2.25
N ALA A 63 5.63 2.11 1.14
CA ALA A 63 6.08 2.96 0.04
C ALA A 63 4.93 3.80 -0.50
N ALA A 64 3.77 3.20 -0.77
CA ALA A 64 2.60 3.93 -1.24
C ALA A 64 2.18 5.03 -0.25
N ALA A 65 2.19 4.76 1.05
CA ALA A 65 1.86 5.76 2.08
C ALA A 65 2.78 6.98 2.03
N LEU A 66 4.09 6.79 1.85
CA LEU A 66 5.06 7.88 1.68
C LEU A 66 4.75 8.78 0.46
N ALA A 67 4.20 8.20 -0.62
CA ALA A 67 3.74 8.99 -1.75
C ALA A 67 2.46 9.76 -1.42
N MET A 68 1.53 9.11 -0.72
CA MET A 68 0.22 9.67 -0.38
C MET A 68 0.30 10.77 0.67
N ALA A 69 1.21 10.68 1.62
CA ALA A 69 1.40 11.66 2.69
C ALA A 69 1.39 13.10 2.15
N LYS A 70 2.34 13.43 1.32
CA LYS A 70 2.58 14.81 0.83
C LYS A 70 1.54 15.35 -0.16
N GLN A 71 0.51 14.59 -0.48
CA GLN A 71 -0.59 15.09 -1.31
C GLN A 71 -1.74 15.71 -0.51
N THR A 72 -1.78 15.46 0.79
CA THR A 72 -2.83 15.93 1.69
C THR A 72 -2.34 17.17 2.46
N PRO A 73 -3.06 18.30 2.42
CA PRO A 73 -2.75 19.43 3.29
C PRO A 73 -2.84 19.02 4.76
N ASN A 74 -1.95 19.51 5.59
CA ASN A 74 -1.90 19.24 7.04
C ASN A 74 -1.68 17.77 7.45
N TRP A 75 -1.21 16.92 6.53
CA TRP A 75 -0.95 15.50 6.80
C TRP A 75 -0.05 15.27 8.04
N GLU A 76 0.80 16.24 8.37
CA GLU A 76 1.69 16.21 9.54
C GLU A 76 0.94 16.33 10.89
N HIS A 77 -0.37 16.61 10.85
CA HIS A 77 -1.21 16.77 12.03
C HIS A 77 -2.37 15.76 12.08
N GLU A 78 -2.52 14.94 11.05
CA GLU A 78 -3.60 13.96 10.92
C GLU A 78 -3.08 12.53 11.11
N ASP A 79 -3.93 11.67 11.66
CA ASP A 79 -3.75 10.22 11.65
C ASP A 79 -4.42 9.66 10.39
N ILE A 80 -3.61 9.32 9.37
CA ILE A 80 -4.09 8.90 8.05
C ILE A 80 -3.87 7.41 7.88
N LEU A 81 -4.94 6.66 7.58
CA LEU A 81 -4.83 5.27 7.18
C LEU A 81 -4.81 5.16 5.66
N CYS A 82 -3.67 4.75 5.14
CA CYS A 82 -3.45 4.51 3.72
C CYS A 82 -3.76 3.05 3.39
N LEU A 83 -4.56 2.81 2.33
CA LEU A 83 -4.86 1.46 1.85
C LEU A 83 -4.48 1.31 0.38
N THR A 84 -3.85 0.20 0.05
CA THR A 84 -3.59 -0.21 -1.34
C THR A 84 -4.55 -1.32 -1.73
N LEU A 85 -5.40 -1.05 -2.74
CA LEU A 85 -6.46 -1.94 -3.20
C LEU A 85 -6.00 -2.67 -4.46
N GLY A 86 -5.65 -3.94 -4.29
CA GLY A 86 -5.13 -4.81 -5.36
C GLY A 86 -5.56 -6.26 -5.19
N THR A 87 -4.66 -7.18 -5.48
CA THR A 87 -4.86 -8.63 -5.24
C THR A 87 -5.18 -8.92 -3.77
N GLY A 88 -4.57 -8.17 -2.86
CA GLY A 88 -4.90 -8.09 -1.45
C GLY A 88 -5.29 -6.66 -1.06
N ILE A 89 -5.29 -6.37 0.24
CA ILE A 89 -5.43 -5.02 0.79
C ILE A 89 -4.21 -4.74 1.66
N GLY A 90 -3.27 -3.97 1.12
CA GLY A 90 -2.15 -3.45 1.90
C GLY A 90 -2.57 -2.25 2.74
N SER A 91 -1.89 -2.02 3.83
CA SER A 91 -2.17 -0.89 4.73
C SER A 91 -0.89 -0.28 5.28
N ALA A 92 -0.92 1.01 5.53
CA ALA A 92 0.12 1.73 6.25
C ALA A 92 -0.50 2.92 7.00
N TRP A 93 0.02 3.22 8.19
CA TRP A 93 -0.37 4.38 8.95
C TRP A 93 0.60 5.54 8.76
N LEU A 94 0.04 6.72 8.61
CA LEU A 94 0.77 7.98 8.79
C LEU A 94 0.21 8.64 10.06
N ARG A 95 0.96 8.60 11.13
CA ARG A 95 0.58 9.18 12.42
C ARG A 95 1.26 10.52 12.58
N LYS A 96 0.51 11.60 12.37
CA LYS A 96 1.01 12.99 12.51
C LYS A 96 2.35 13.21 11.80
N GLY A 97 2.40 12.75 10.55
CA GLY A 97 3.57 12.90 9.70
C GLY A 97 4.61 11.78 9.77
N GLU A 98 4.49 10.86 10.71
CA GLU A 98 5.39 9.71 10.84
C GLU A 98 4.76 8.44 10.27
N LEU A 99 5.55 7.68 9.51
CA LEU A 99 5.14 6.38 9.00
C LEU A 99 5.24 5.32 10.12
N ASP A 100 4.10 4.73 10.49
CA ASP A 100 4.03 3.52 11.31
C ASP A 100 3.98 2.32 10.35
N ALA A 101 5.16 1.78 10.06
CA ALA A 101 5.36 0.79 9.02
C ALA A 101 4.94 -0.62 9.45
N GLY A 102 4.72 -1.49 8.46
CA GLY A 102 4.48 -2.92 8.68
C GLY A 102 3.08 -3.25 9.19
N THR A 103 2.10 -2.39 8.97
CA THR A 103 0.71 -2.72 9.28
C THR A 103 0.14 -3.70 8.25
N GLU A 104 -0.58 -4.72 8.73
CA GLU A 104 -1.17 -5.77 7.89
C GLU A 104 -2.69 -5.86 8.10
N TYR A 105 -3.37 -4.71 8.06
CA TYR A 105 -4.80 -4.64 8.40
C TYR A 105 -5.70 -5.39 7.42
N GLY A 106 -5.29 -5.55 6.16
CA GLY A 106 -6.02 -6.40 5.22
C GLY A 106 -6.20 -7.85 5.71
N ARG A 107 -5.30 -8.34 6.57
CA ARG A 107 -5.34 -9.69 7.15
C ARG A 107 -6.18 -9.82 8.42
N ILE A 108 -6.68 -8.71 8.98
CA ILE A 108 -7.56 -8.75 10.15
C ILE A 108 -8.81 -9.54 9.79
N ILE A 109 -9.18 -10.50 10.67
CA ILE A 109 -10.44 -11.22 10.56
C ILE A 109 -11.56 -10.32 11.07
N HIS A 110 -12.51 -10.01 10.19
CA HIS A 110 -13.67 -9.22 10.58
C HIS A 110 -14.61 -10.08 11.45
N PRO A 111 -14.99 -9.62 12.64
CA PRO A 111 -15.71 -10.44 13.62
C PRO A 111 -17.09 -10.94 13.13
N GLU A 112 -17.78 -10.15 12.31
CA GLU A 112 -19.11 -10.52 11.80
C GLU A 112 -19.03 -11.27 10.47
N LEU A 113 -18.01 -11.03 9.63
CA LEU A 113 -17.87 -11.66 8.32
C LEU A 113 -17.12 -12.99 8.38
N ASN A 114 -16.39 -13.23 9.47
CA ASN A 114 -15.58 -14.43 9.70
C ASN A 114 -14.57 -14.74 8.57
N CYS A 115 -14.09 -13.68 7.90
CA CYS A 115 -13.04 -13.74 6.90
C CYS A 115 -12.15 -12.50 7.02
N SER A 116 -10.97 -12.50 6.39
CA SER A 116 -10.11 -11.32 6.42
C SER A 116 -10.69 -10.18 5.57
N LEU A 117 -10.29 -8.94 5.90
CA LEU A 117 -10.76 -7.76 5.16
C LEU A 117 -10.42 -7.88 3.67
N GLU A 118 -9.24 -8.40 3.34
CA GLU A 118 -8.84 -8.61 1.94
C GLU A 118 -9.62 -9.75 1.25
N GLN A 119 -9.97 -10.82 1.97
CA GLN A 119 -10.85 -11.86 1.43
C GLN A 119 -12.25 -11.32 1.13
N TRP A 120 -12.68 -10.31 1.84
CA TRP A 120 -14.00 -9.69 1.67
C TRP A 120 -14.07 -8.68 0.53
N ALA A 121 -13.08 -7.79 0.42
CA ALA A 121 -13.18 -6.61 -0.43
C ALA A 121 -11.93 -6.31 -1.30
N SER A 122 -11.01 -7.27 -1.49
CA SER A 122 -9.92 -7.07 -2.45
C SER A 122 -10.41 -7.00 -3.90
N VAL A 123 -9.59 -6.47 -4.81
CA VAL A 123 -9.86 -6.50 -6.24
C VAL A 123 -9.84 -7.94 -6.78
N ARG A 124 -9.06 -8.82 -6.17
CA ARG A 124 -9.14 -10.27 -6.47
C ARG A 124 -10.54 -10.78 -6.25
N THR A 125 -11.13 -10.51 -5.09
CA THR A 125 -12.50 -10.93 -4.73
C THR A 125 -13.55 -10.33 -5.68
N LEU A 126 -13.40 -9.05 -6.04
CA LEU A 126 -14.25 -8.42 -7.06
C LEU A 126 -14.29 -9.25 -8.35
N ASN A 127 -13.11 -9.68 -8.84
CA ASN A 127 -12.97 -10.41 -10.09
C ASN A 127 -13.41 -11.88 -9.97
N GLU A 128 -12.99 -12.59 -8.94
CA GLU A 128 -13.28 -14.02 -8.74
C GLU A 128 -14.76 -14.29 -8.49
N GLU A 129 -15.43 -13.40 -7.75
CA GLU A 129 -16.87 -13.50 -7.49
C GLU A 129 -17.74 -12.78 -8.53
N ASN A 130 -17.12 -12.17 -9.58
CA ASN A 130 -17.82 -11.37 -10.59
C ASN A 130 -18.77 -10.32 -9.99
N LEU A 131 -18.32 -9.61 -8.96
CA LEU A 131 -19.14 -8.61 -8.29
C LEU A 131 -19.37 -7.40 -9.20
N SER A 132 -20.55 -6.80 -9.11
CA SER A 132 -20.74 -5.46 -9.65
C SER A 132 -19.89 -4.46 -8.84
N ILE A 133 -19.47 -3.37 -9.49
CA ILE A 133 -18.71 -2.33 -8.82
C ILE A 133 -19.50 -1.73 -7.63
N GLU A 134 -20.81 -1.64 -7.73
CA GLU A 134 -21.68 -1.19 -6.65
C GLU A 134 -21.66 -2.16 -5.45
N THR A 135 -21.73 -3.48 -5.71
CA THR A 135 -21.66 -4.49 -4.64
C THR A 135 -20.32 -4.49 -3.96
N TRP A 136 -19.24 -4.37 -4.73
CA TRP A 136 -17.89 -4.28 -4.20
C TRP A 136 -17.69 -3.00 -3.38
N SER A 137 -18.23 -1.86 -3.82
CA SER A 137 -18.16 -0.60 -3.06
C SER A 137 -18.82 -0.72 -1.69
N LYS A 138 -19.96 -1.42 -1.58
CA LYS A 138 -20.61 -1.70 -0.29
C LYS A 138 -19.73 -2.57 0.62
N ARG A 139 -19.00 -3.54 0.06
CA ARG A 139 -18.02 -4.32 0.81
C ARG A 139 -16.84 -3.46 1.26
N LEU A 140 -16.33 -2.59 0.39
CA LEU A 140 -15.28 -1.64 0.76
C LEU A 140 -15.73 -0.72 1.89
N ILE A 141 -16.93 -0.16 1.82
CA ILE A 141 -17.51 0.68 2.88
C ILE A 141 -17.54 -0.08 4.21
N SER A 142 -17.98 -1.35 4.22
CA SER A 142 -18.05 -2.13 5.46
C SER A 142 -16.68 -2.32 6.12
N ILE A 143 -15.60 -2.50 5.35
CA ILE A 143 -14.25 -2.61 5.93
C ILE A 143 -13.70 -1.25 6.37
N LEU A 144 -13.99 -0.16 5.63
CA LEU A 144 -13.60 1.19 6.05
C LEU A 144 -14.30 1.61 7.35
N ASP A 145 -15.59 1.28 7.49
CA ASP A 145 -16.35 1.53 8.71
C ASP A 145 -15.78 0.72 9.90
N TYR A 146 -15.45 -0.55 9.68
CA TYR A 146 -14.80 -1.38 10.68
C TYR A 146 -13.43 -0.81 11.11
N LEU A 147 -12.60 -0.41 10.15
CA LEU A 147 -11.29 0.19 10.42
C LEU A 147 -11.44 1.54 11.12
N TYR A 148 -12.44 2.36 10.74
CA TYR A 148 -12.73 3.60 11.42
C TYR A 148 -13.12 3.38 12.88
N LYS A 149 -14.06 2.47 13.14
CA LYS A 149 -14.52 2.16 14.51
C LYS A 149 -13.42 1.58 15.40
N THR A 150 -12.48 0.84 14.79
CA THR A 150 -11.40 0.15 15.53
C THR A 150 -10.21 1.07 15.80
N PHE A 151 -9.82 1.89 14.83
CA PHE A 151 -8.55 2.63 14.86
C PHE A 151 -8.73 4.16 14.85
N ASN A 152 -9.92 4.64 14.50
CA ASN A 152 -10.28 6.05 14.48
C ASN A 152 -9.31 6.96 13.68
N PRO A 153 -9.03 6.67 12.40
CA PRO A 153 -8.26 7.59 11.57
C PRO A 153 -9.01 8.89 11.32
N ASP A 154 -8.27 9.97 11.09
CA ASP A 154 -8.84 11.26 10.67
C ASP A 154 -9.27 11.21 9.18
N ARG A 155 -8.65 10.35 8.39
CA ARG A 155 -8.96 10.17 6.96
C ARG A 155 -8.45 8.84 6.42
N PHE A 156 -9.04 8.40 5.29
CA PHE A 156 -8.49 7.35 4.45
C PHE A 156 -7.91 7.92 3.15
N ILE A 157 -6.79 7.34 2.69
CA ILE A 157 -6.29 7.54 1.33
C ILE A 157 -6.16 6.18 0.66
N LEU A 158 -6.81 6.04 -0.50
CA LEU A 158 -6.87 4.79 -1.26
C LEU A 158 -5.96 4.86 -2.50
N SER A 159 -5.29 3.76 -2.80
CA SER A 159 -4.47 3.59 -4.01
C SER A 159 -4.62 2.18 -4.58
N GLY A 160 -3.88 1.87 -5.63
CA GLY A 160 -3.93 0.58 -6.33
C GLY A 160 -4.68 0.64 -7.64
N GLY A 161 -4.59 -0.42 -8.45
CA GLY A 161 -5.07 -0.42 -9.84
C GLY A 161 -6.55 -0.11 -10.01
N ILE A 162 -7.41 -0.48 -9.06
CA ILE A 162 -8.85 -0.17 -9.09
C ILE A 162 -9.14 1.33 -9.06
N THR A 163 -8.21 2.13 -8.56
CA THR A 163 -8.37 3.58 -8.50
C THR A 163 -8.31 4.24 -9.89
N ALA A 164 -7.87 3.54 -10.92
CA ALA A 164 -7.97 4.03 -12.30
C ALA A 164 -9.41 4.26 -12.77
N SER A 165 -10.38 3.61 -12.12
CA SER A 165 -11.82 3.76 -12.37
C SER A 165 -12.58 4.32 -11.17
N TYR A 166 -11.89 5.10 -10.32
CA TYR A 166 -12.46 5.58 -9.04
C TYR A 166 -13.77 6.35 -9.19
N GLU A 167 -13.97 7.05 -10.30
CA GLU A 167 -15.17 7.84 -10.59
C GLU A 167 -16.46 7.00 -10.59
N GLN A 168 -16.34 5.68 -10.77
CA GLN A 168 -17.50 4.77 -10.77
C GLN A 168 -18.00 4.40 -9.38
N TRP A 169 -17.21 4.66 -8.33
CA TRP A 169 -17.51 4.15 -6.99
C TRP A 169 -17.16 5.11 -5.83
N ILE A 170 -16.32 6.11 -6.06
CA ILE A 170 -15.83 6.97 -4.97
C ILE A 170 -16.94 7.79 -4.31
N ASP A 171 -17.91 8.27 -5.07
CA ASP A 171 -19.02 9.08 -4.53
C ASP A 171 -19.87 8.26 -3.55
N ILE A 172 -20.09 6.97 -3.85
CA ILE A 172 -20.82 6.05 -2.95
C ILE A 172 -20.03 5.91 -1.65
N VAL A 173 -18.72 5.67 -1.75
CA VAL A 173 -17.86 5.48 -0.57
C VAL A 173 -17.79 6.75 0.28
N GLN A 174 -17.58 7.92 -0.33
CA GLN A 174 -17.48 9.20 0.38
C GLN A 174 -18.78 9.62 1.08
N THR A 175 -19.92 9.16 0.57
CA THR A 175 -21.23 9.48 1.17
C THR A 175 -21.48 8.68 2.44
N GLU A 176 -20.97 7.46 2.55
CA GLU A 176 -21.32 6.55 3.64
C GLU A 176 -20.23 6.41 4.70
N VAL A 177 -18.98 6.74 4.38
CA VAL A 177 -17.85 6.65 5.34
C VAL A 177 -17.78 7.92 6.20
N ALA A 178 -17.60 7.74 7.50
CA ALA A 178 -17.70 8.82 8.50
C ALA A 178 -16.57 9.88 8.41
N VAL A 179 -15.45 9.57 7.77
CA VAL A 179 -14.30 10.47 7.61
C VAL A 179 -13.95 10.65 6.14
N PRO A 180 -13.22 11.72 5.77
CA PRO A 180 -12.83 11.94 4.38
C PRO A 180 -12.11 10.74 3.77
N VAL A 181 -12.52 10.34 2.57
CA VAL A 181 -11.86 9.33 1.75
C VAL A 181 -11.33 10.02 0.49
N SER A 182 -10.07 9.85 0.18
CA SER A 182 -9.45 10.41 -1.02
C SER A 182 -8.66 9.35 -1.79
N ILE A 183 -8.39 9.64 -3.06
CA ILE A 183 -7.64 8.77 -3.95
C ILE A 183 -6.23 9.31 -4.14
N SER A 184 -5.23 8.42 -4.19
CA SER A 184 -3.87 8.79 -4.56
C SER A 184 -3.82 9.39 -5.96
N LYS A 185 -3.20 10.57 -6.08
CA LYS A 185 -3.03 11.24 -7.39
C LYS A 185 -2.01 10.56 -8.31
N TYR A 186 -1.29 9.56 -7.82
CA TYR A 186 -0.24 8.88 -8.58
C TYR A 186 -0.73 7.58 -9.24
N GLY A 187 -1.99 7.16 -9.02
CA GLY A 187 -2.56 5.94 -9.60
C GLY A 187 -1.68 4.71 -9.33
N ASP A 188 -1.41 3.93 -10.35
CA ASP A 188 -0.58 2.71 -10.27
C ASP A 188 0.89 3.00 -9.92
N LEU A 189 1.36 4.23 -10.08
CA LEU A 189 2.74 4.62 -9.76
C LEU A 189 2.92 4.99 -8.29
N THR A 190 1.87 4.93 -7.46
CA THR A 190 1.92 5.37 -6.06
C THR A 190 3.07 4.70 -5.29
N GLY A 191 3.20 3.38 -5.36
CA GLY A 191 4.29 2.64 -4.70
C GLY A 191 5.68 3.03 -5.22
N ALA A 192 5.83 3.17 -6.54
CA ALA A 192 7.10 3.56 -7.16
C ALA A 192 7.52 5.00 -6.76
N VAL A 193 6.57 5.95 -6.74
CA VAL A 193 6.81 7.32 -6.28
C VAL A 193 7.22 7.35 -4.81
N GLY A 194 6.58 6.55 -3.98
CA GLY A 194 6.93 6.44 -2.56
C GLY A 194 8.30 5.83 -2.34
N ALA A 195 8.61 4.74 -3.02
CA ALA A 195 9.92 4.11 -2.97
C ALA A 195 11.04 5.09 -3.40
N ALA A 196 10.83 5.85 -4.45
CA ALA A 196 11.79 6.88 -4.89
C ALA A 196 12.05 7.97 -3.82
N ARG A 197 11.09 8.21 -2.92
CA ARG A 197 11.20 9.19 -1.84
C ARG A 197 11.97 8.70 -0.61
N LEU A 198 12.30 7.42 -0.52
CA LEU A 198 13.05 6.85 0.61
C LEU A 198 14.40 7.54 0.87
N HIS A 199 14.96 8.19 -0.12
CA HIS A 199 16.23 8.92 -0.01
C HIS A 199 16.07 10.41 0.30
N SER A 200 14.82 10.89 0.35
CA SER A 200 14.47 12.30 0.62
C SER A 200 13.86 12.51 2.02
N VAL A 201 13.88 11.48 2.82
CA VAL A 201 13.35 11.45 4.21
C VAL A 201 14.51 11.31 5.17
#